data_b51e5979fab2c770d1a248269013beeb
#
_entry.id   b51e5979fab2c770d1a248269013beeb
#
_cell.length_a   1.000
_cell.length_b   1.000
_cell.length_c   1.000
_cell.angle_alpha   90.00
_cell.angle_beta   90.00
_cell.angle_gamma   90.00
#
_symmetry.space_group_name_H-M   'P 1'
#
loop_
_entity.id
_entity.type
_entity.pdbx_description
1 polymer ?
#
loop_
_entity_poly.entity_id
_entity_poly.type
_entity_poly.pdbx_seq_one_letter_code
_entity_poly.pdbx_strand_id
1 'polypeptide(L)'
;MTQTPTAAEEALANATNDASLARSIARSAEIEADIAVNPGRYRMFTGVRPTGNMHLGHYFGTMHSWKTIQDAGVDTWILVADYQVITDRDGVGPIRERVLSLVTDALAVGVDPQRSTIFAHSAVPAQNQLMLPFLSLVTESELHRNPTVKSELEATDGRAMSGLLLTYPVHQATDILFCQANLVPVGKDQLPHLEQARLIAQRFDKRYGRAVKDHPVFRRPEALLSQAPMLLGLDGEKMSKSRHNTIELRMSADETAKALKKAKTDSERVITYDPANRPEVSNLLMLASLCGAGTPEEIAERIGDGGAGTLKKVTTEAVNEFFAPIRARRAELAANEDYLLEVLRQGNARANEIATRTLDDVRTAMQMNY
;
A
#
# COMPACT_ATOMS: atom_id res chain seq x y z
N MET A 1 19.50 -28.88 -8.77
CA MET A 1 19.13 -28.60 -10.18
C MET A 1 17.65 -28.26 -10.21
N THR A 2 17.32 -26.98 -10.21
CA THR A 2 15.96 -26.50 -10.38
C THR A 2 15.62 -26.60 -11.87
N GLN A 3 14.70 -27.49 -12.24
CA GLN A 3 14.20 -27.58 -13.61
C GLN A 3 13.49 -26.26 -13.96
N THR A 4 13.86 -25.66 -15.08
CA THR A 4 13.15 -24.54 -15.67
C THR A 4 11.73 -25.02 -16.05
N PRO A 5 10.66 -24.32 -15.65
CA PRO A 5 9.30 -24.75 -15.98
C PRO A 5 9.12 -24.83 -17.50
N THR A 6 8.32 -25.79 -17.93
CA THR A 6 7.98 -25.93 -19.36
C THR A 6 7.01 -24.81 -19.78
N ALA A 7 6.98 -24.48 -21.07
CA ALA A 7 6.04 -23.49 -21.61
C ALA A 7 4.56 -23.82 -21.31
N ALA A 8 4.22 -25.10 -21.18
CA ALA A 8 2.87 -25.55 -20.80
C ALA A 8 2.59 -25.29 -19.30
N GLU A 9 3.57 -25.47 -18.43
CA GLU A 9 3.45 -25.16 -16.99
C GLU A 9 3.34 -23.66 -16.76
N GLU A 10 4.10 -22.84 -17.52
CA GLU A 10 3.99 -21.39 -17.49
C GLU A 10 2.64 -20.88 -18.00
N ALA A 11 2.12 -21.45 -19.09
CA ALA A 11 0.80 -21.12 -19.64
C ALA A 11 -0.33 -21.49 -18.65
N LEU A 12 -0.24 -22.65 -17.99
CA LEU A 12 -1.20 -23.08 -16.99
C LEU A 12 -1.14 -22.19 -15.73
N ALA A 13 0.06 -21.81 -15.29
CA ALA A 13 0.25 -20.89 -14.17
C ALA A 13 -0.34 -19.49 -14.46
N ASN A 14 -0.13 -18.97 -15.67
CA ASN A 14 -0.68 -17.70 -16.12
C ASN A 14 -2.22 -17.74 -16.19
N ALA A 15 -2.81 -18.77 -16.78
CA ALA A 15 -4.27 -18.95 -16.83
C ALA A 15 -4.90 -19.06 -15.43
N THR A 16 -4.22 -19.72 -14.49
CA THR A 16 -4.66 -19.83 -13.10
C THR A 16 -4.59 -18.49 -12.37
N ASN A 17 -3.53 -17.72 -12.62
CA ASN A 17 -3.36 -16.37 -12.06
C ASN A 17 -4.42 -15.40 -12.61
N ASP A 18 -4.75 -15.48 -13.89
CA ASP A 18 -5.77 -14.61 -14.51
C ASP A 18 -7.17 -14.92 -13.96
N ALA A 19 -7.51 -16.19 -13.79
CA ALA A 19 -8.76 -16.61 -13.16
C ALA A 19 -8.85 -16.22 -11.68
N SER A 20 -7.74 -16.24 -10.95
CA SER A 20 -7.66 -15.78 -9.56
C SER A 20 -7.82 -14.26 -9.47
N LEU A 21 -7.20 -13.53 -10.38
CA LEU A 21 -7.33 -12.07 -10.46
C LEU A 21 -8.75 -11.65 -10.79
N ALA A 22 -9.39 -12.29 -11.78
CA ALA A 22 -10.78 -12.01 -12.14
C ALA A 22 -11.74 -12.22 -10.96
N ARG A 23 -11.56 -13.30 -10.18
CA ARG A 23 -12.32 -13.54 -8.95
C ARG A 23 -12.07 -12.45 -7.90
N SER A 24 -10.84 -12.00 -7.74
CA SER A 24 -10.50 -10.95 -6.77
C SER A 24 -11.10 -9.60 -7.18
N ILE A 25 -11.17 -9.29 -8.47
CA ILE A 25 -11.82 -8.07 -9.00
C ILE A 25 -13.33 -8.14 -8.74
N ALA A 26 -13.99 -9.26 -9.09
CA ALA A 26 -15.42 -9.43 -8.84
C ALA A 26 -15.75 -9.33 -7.34
N ARG A 27 -14.91 -9.96 -6.49
CA ARG A 27 -15.08 -9.89 -5.05
C ARG A 27 -14.89 -8.47 -4.49
N SER A 28 -13.96 -7.69 -5.05
CA SER A 28 -13.75 -6.28 -4.66
C SER A 28 -15.00 -5.45 -4.95
N ALA A 29 -15.63 -5.62 -6.10
CA ALA A 29 -16.88 -4.91 -6.44
C ALA A 29 -18.05 -5.25 -5.48
N GLU A 30 -18.17 -6.54 -5.09
CA GLU A 30 -19.15 -6.96 -4.08
C GLU A 30 -18.89 -6.30 -2.72
N ILE A 31 -17.62 -6.23 -2.31
CA ILE A 31 -17.21 -5.60 -1.04
C ILE A 31 -17.50 -4.10 -1.08
N GLU A 32 -17.17 -3.41 -2.17
CA GLU A 32 -17.46 -1.97 -2.34
C GLU A 32 -18.96 -1.70 -2.22
N ALA A 33 -19.80 -2.53 -2.84
CA ALA A 33 -21.25 -2.43 -2.72
C ALA A 33 -21.76 -2.68 -1.29
N ASP A 34 -21.18 -3.67 -0.57
CA ASP A 34 -21.55 -3.96 0.84
C ASP A 34 -21.06 -2.85 1.79
N ILE A 35 -19.89 -2.25 1.55
CA ILE A 35 -19.38 -1.12 2.34
C ILE A 35 -20.39 0.06 2.30
N ALA A 36 -20.98 0.34 1.15
CA ALA A 36 -21.95 1.42 1.01
C ALA A 36 -23.20 1.24 1.92
N VAL A 37 -23.52 -0.01 2.28
CA VAL A 37 -24.71 -0.35 3.09
C VAL A 37 -24.33 -0.72 4.53
N ASN A 38 -23.22 -1.44 4.70
CA ASN A 38 -22.80 -2.06 5.96
C ASN A 38 -21.34 -1.76 6.33
N PRO A 39 -20.90 -0.48 6.38
CA PRO A 39 -19.48 -0.15 6.60
C PRO A 39 -18.93 -0.69 7.92
N GLY A 40 -19.74 -0.75 8.98
CA GLY A 40 -19.36 -1.24 10.30
C GLY A 40 -18.98 -2.74 10.36
N ARG A 41 -19.24 -3.51 9.30
CA ARG A 41 -18.78 -4.91 9.17
C ARG A 41 -17.28 -5.01 8.87
N TYR A 42 -16.69 -3.92 8.38
CA TYR A 42 -15.33 -3.91 7.87
C TYR A 42 -14.37 -3.17 8.80
N ARG A 43 -13.19 -3.72 8.92
CA ARG A 43 -12.00 -3.05 9.43
C ARG A 43 -10.95 -3.09 8.34
N MET A 44 -10.62 -1.92 7.82
CA MET A 44 -9.59 -1.75 6.80
C MET A 44 -8.22 -1.64 7.47
N PHE A 45 -7.26 -2.38 6.93
CA PHE A 45 -5.85 -2.28 7.30
C PHE A 45 -5.00 -1.95 6.08
N THR A 46 -4.06 -1.04 6.26
CA THR A 46 -3.00 -0.75 5.28
C THR A 46 -1.70 -0.45 6.01
N GLY A 47 -0.57 -0.86 5.44
CA GLY A 47 0.76 -0.61 5.97
C GLY A 47 1.65 0.09 4.96
N VAL A 48 2.42 1.07 5.40
CA VAL A 48 3.37 1.81 4.57
C VAL A 48 4.74 1.88 5.22
N ARG A 49 5.77 1.47 4.48
CA ARG A 49 7.17 1.61 4.91
C ARG A 49 7.63 3.06 4.80
N PRO A 50 8.14 3.68 5.89
CA PRO A 50 8.67 5.05 5.86
C PRO A 50 10.07 5.11 5.24
N THR A 51 10.19 4.74 3.96
CA THR A 51 11.46 4.66 3.21
C THR A 51 11.79 5.96 2.45
N GLY A 52 10.96 6.98 2.55
CA GLY A 52 11.11 8.28 1.88
C GLY A 52 9.76 8.95 1.67
N ASN A 53 9.74 10.06 0.94
CA ASN A 53 8.55 10.88 0.76
C ASN A 53 7.46 10.19 -0.07
N MET A 54 6.19 10.48 0.23
CA MET A 54 5.08 10.04 -0.58
C MET A 54 5.04 10.83 -1.90
N HIS A 55 4.62 10.15 -2.97
CA HIS A 55 4.51 10.72 -4.31
C HIS A 55 3.14 10.45 -4.94
N LEU A 56 2.85 11.03 -6.10
CA LEU A 56 1.54 10.93 -6.74
C LEU A 56 1.10 9.48 -6.99
N GLY A 57 2.03 8.59 -7.31
CA GLY A 57 1.72 7.16 -7.44
C GLY A 57 1.22 6.52 -6.14
N HIS A 58 1.75 6.93 -4.97
CA HIS A 58 1.19 6.49 -3.69
C HIS A 58 -0.18 7.11 -3.41
N TYR A 59 -0.34 8.39 -3.74
CA TYR A 59 -1.61 9.07 -3.52
C TYR A 59 -2.75 8.39 -4.29
N PHE A 60 -2.62 8.29 -5.60
CA PHE A 60 -3.67 7.69 -6.43
C PHE A 60 -3.77 6.17 -6.24
N GLY A 61 -2.64 5.48 -6.00
CA GLY A 61 -2.60 4.04 -5.80
C GLY A 61 -3.24 3.56 -4.49
N THR A 62 -3.08 4.32 -3.39
CA THR A 62 -3.51 3.85 -2.06
C THR A 62 -4.08 4.95 -1.16
N MET A 63 -3.42 6.12 -1.03
CA MET A 63 -3.78 7.09 0.01
C MET A 63 -5.16 7.73 -0.20
N HIS A 64 -5.56 7.92 -1.46
CA HIS A 64 -6.90 8.43 -1.79
C HIS A 64 -8.00 7.51 -1.25
N SER A 65 -7.81 6.20 -1.32
CA SER A 65 -8.77 5.22 -0.82
C SER A 65 -8.89 5.24 0.71
N TRP A 66 -7.85 5.65 1.46
CA TRP A 66 -7.92 5.72 2.93
C TRP A 66 -9.03 6.66 3.39
N LYS A 67 -9.05 7.87 2.81
CA LYS A 67 -10.09 8.86 3.10
C LYS A 67 -11.46 8.37 2.64
N THR A 68 -11.57 7.84 1.44
CA THR A 68 -12.84 7.37 0.88
C THR A 68 -13.46 6.26 1.74
N ILE A 69 -12.67 5.28 2.15
CA ILE A 69 -13.11 4.16 2.99
C ILE A 69 -13.46 4.63 4.41
N GLN A 70 -12.63 5.52 4.99
CA GLN A 70 -12.94 6.18 6.27
C GLN A 70 -14.27 6.94 6.22
N ASP A 71 -14.49 7.72 5.16
CA ASP A 71 -15.68 8.56 5.02
C ASP A 71 -16.95 7.70 4.82
N ALA A 72 -16.81 6.53 4.24
CA ALA A 72 -17.87 5.53 4.19
C ALA A 72 -18.23 4.94 5.57
N GLY A 73 -17.44 5.19 6.62
CA GLY A 73 -17.69 4.73 7.98
C GLY A 73 -17.00 3.42 8.36
N VAL A 74 -16.01 2.98 7.57
CA VAL A 74 -15.21 1.79 7.87
C VAL A 74 -14.16 2.12 8.93
N ASP A 75 -13.97 1.23 9.92
CA ASP A 75 -12.89 1.32 10.91
C ASP A 75 -11.53 1.18 10.21
N THR A 76 -10.78 2.27 10.10
CA THR A 76 -9.59 2.40 9.24
C THR A 76 -8.31 2.38 10.07
N TRP A 77 -7.39 1.46 9.73
CA TRP A 77 -6.12 1.25 10.42
C TRP A 77 -4.94 1.44 9.47
N ILE A 78 -4.06 2.39 9.78
CA ILE A 78 -2.91 2.77 8.97
C ILE A 78 -1.64 2.53 9.78
N LEU A 79 -0.86 1.56 9.35
CA LEU A 79 0.41 1.19 9.96
C LEU A 79 1.56 1.97 9.32
N VAL A 80 2.34 2.65 10.13
CA VAL A 80 3.68 3.10 9.77
C VAL A 80 4.65 1.96 10.06
N ALA A 81 5.04 1.23 9.02
CA ALA A 81 5.82 0.00 9.11
C ALA A 81 7.33 0.30 9.30
N ASP A 82 7.69 0.91 10.43
CA ASP A 82 9.05 1.38 10.71
C ASP A 82 10.06 0.22 10.86
N TYR A 83 9.70 -0.93 11.43
CA TYR A 83 10.57 -2.11 11.44
C TYR A 83 10.82 -2.70 10.05
N GLN A 84 9.90 -2.51 9.10
CA GLN A 84 10.12 -3.00 7.73
C GLN A 84 11.19 -2.19 6.95
N VAL A 85 11.68 -1.09 7.50
CA VAL A 85 12.79 -0.32 6.91
C VAL A 85 14.12 -1.07 6.99
N ILE A 86 14.27 -1.95 8.00
CA ILE A 86 15.52 -2.73 8.21
C ILE A 86 15.53 -4.09 7.48
N THR A 87 14.49 -4.40 6.70
CA THR A 87 14.35 -5.70 6.04
C THR A 87 15.39 -5.92 4.93
N ASP A 88 15.63 -4.90 4.10
CA ASP A 88 16.39 -4.98 2.86
C ASP A 88 17.52 -3.93 2.75
N ARG A 89 17.86 -3.22 3.85
CA ARG A 89 18.78 -2.06 3.82
C ARG A 89 19.79 -2.10 4.95
N ASP A 90 21.04 -1.79 4.60
CA ASP A 90 22.13 -1.65 5.58
C ASP A 90 22.03 -0.32 6.37
N GLY A 91 21.40 0.68 5.78
CA GLY A 91 21.22 2.01 6.37
C GLY A 91 19.75 2.43 6.40
N VAL A 92 19.25 2.72 7.59
CA VAL A 92 17.83 3.07 7.80
C VAL A 92 17.52 4.55 7.55
N GLY A 93 18.56 5.42 7.55
CA GLY A 93 18.42 6.86 7.41
C GLY A 93 17.59 7.50 8.55
N PRO A 94 17.04 8.70 8.37
CA PRO A 94 16.31 9.43 9.41
C PRO A 94 14.88 8.86 9.56
N ILE A 95 14.73 7.68 10.22
CA ILE A 95 13.43 7.00 10.38
C ILE A 95 12.40 7.93 11.01
N ARG A 96 12.75 8.60 12.13
CA ARG A 96 11.81 9.47 12.85
C ARG A 96 11.23 10.56 11.95
N GLU A 97 12.08 11.25 11.19
CA GLU A 97 11.64 12.28 10.24
C GLU A 97 10.70 11.71 9.17
N ARG A 98 11.02 10.53 8.63
CA ARG A 98 10.19 9.85 7.62
C ARG A 98 8.86 9.37 8.18
N VAL A 99 8.84 8.90 9.41
CA VAL A 99 7.59 8.53 10.13
C VAL A 99 6.70 9.75 10.28
N LEU A 100 7.23 10.86 10.77
CA LEU A 100 6.47 12.10 10.93
C LEU A 100 5.99 12.66 9.59
N SER A 101 6.83 12.59 8.55
CA SER A 101 6.42 12.99 7.19
C SER A 101 5.27 12.15 6.66
N LEU A 102 5.29 10.82 6.88
CA LEU A 102 4.19 9.93 6.48
C LEU A 102 2.89 10.23 7.24
N VAL A 103 2.97 10.47 8.54
CA VAL A 103 1.80 10.87 9.35
C VAL A 103 1.25 12.21 8.84
N THR A 104 2.13 13.18 8.57
CA THR A 104 1.75 14.47 7.98
C THR A 104 1.01 14.28 6.65
N ASP A 105 1.54 13.43 5.76
CA ASP A 105 0.94 13.14 4.46
C ASP A 105 -0.44 12.48 4.63
N ALA A 106 -0.58 11.50 5.55
CA ALA A 106 -1.85 10.84 5.83
C ALA A 106 -2.92 11.83 6.32
N LEU A 107 -2.57 12.70 7.25
CA LEU A 107 -3.48 13.73 7.76
C LEU A 107 -3.81 14.80 6.69
N ALA A 108 -2.82 15.17 5.87
CA ALA A 108 -2.99 16.16 4.81
C ALA A 108 -3.96 15.70 3.71
N VAL A 109 -3.94 14.42 3.36
CA VAL A 109 -4.89 13.84 2.38
C VAL A 109 -6.30 13.62 2.96
N GLY A 110 -6.50 13.91 4.25
CA GLY A 110 -7.82 13.93 4.88
C GLY A 110 -8.12 12.73 5.78
N VAL A 111 -7.12 11.95 6.17
CA VAL A 111 -7.31 10.98 7.25
C VAL A 111 -7.59 11.71 8.56
N ASP A 112 -8.67 11.35 9.23
CA ASP A 112 -9.09 11.89 10.51
C ASP A 112 -8.62 10.95 11.64
N PRO A 113 -7.70 11.38 12.51
CA PRO A 113 -7.17 10.54 13.58
C PRO A 113 -8.18 10.22 14.67
N GLN A 114 -9.33 10.90 14.73
CA GLN A 114 -10.44 10.56 15.62
C GLN A 114 -11.26 9.37 15.09
N ARG A 115 -11.23 9.13 13.78
CA ARG A 115 -11.97 8.07 13.08
C ARG A 115 -11.08 6.92 12.64
N SER A 116 -9.79 7.18 12.48
CA SER A 116 -8.79 6.22 12.00
C SER A 116 -7.69 6.01 13.03
N THR A 117 -7.05 4.85 13.00
CA THR A 117 -5.93 4.52 13.88
C THR A 117 -4.62 4.59 13.09
N ILE A 118 -3.74 5.55 13.39
CA ILE A 118 -2.40 5.66 12.81
C ILE A 118 -1.39 5.25 13.86
N PHE A 119 -0.61 4.20 13.61
CA PHE A 119 0.31 3.62 14.61
C PHE A 119 1.60 3.09 13.96
N ALA A 120 2.61 2.77 14.78
CA ALA A 120 3.90 2.26 14.31
C ALA A 120 4.23 0.89 14.90
N HIS A 121 4.91 0.01 14.16
CA HIS A 121 5.34 -1.33 14.62
C HIS A 121 6.09 -1.28 15.94
N SER A 122 7.09 -0.39 16.03
CA SER A 122 7.99 -0.30 17.19
C SER A 122 7.25 0.04 18.48
N ALA A 123 6.05 0.62 18.37
CA ALA A 123 5.23 1.02 19.50
C ALA A 123 4.19 -0.03 19.92
N VAL A 124 4.09 -1.18 19.23
CA VAL A 124 3.09 -2.23 19.52
C VAL A 124 3.75 -3.59 19.76
N PRO A 125 4.37 -3.80 20.93
CA PRO A 125 5.10 -5.04 21.23
C PRO A 125 4.27 -6.32 21.14
N ALA A 126 3.01 -6.29 21.55
CA ALA A 126 2.13 -7.46 21.52
C ALA A 126 1.87 -7.98 20.10
N GLN A 127 1.79 -7.08 19.11
CA GLN A 127 1.73 -7.46 17.70
C GLN A 127 2.95 -8.27 17.29
N ASN A 128 4.15 -7.81 17.65
CA ASN A 128 5.41 -8.47 17.29
C ASN A 128 5.55 -9.85 17.97
N GLN A 129 4.96 -10.07 19.14
CA GLN A 129 4.96 -11.38 19.81
C GLN A 129 4.15 -12.45 19.05
N LEU A 130 3.17 -12.07 18.23
CA LEU A 130 2.42 -13.02 17.38
C LEU A 130 3.32 -13.68 16.32
N MET A 131 4.48 -13.11 16.03
CA MET A 131 5.38 -13.67 15.02
C MET A 131 5.86 -15.08 15.37
N LEU A 132 6.14 -15.38 16.65
CA LEU A 132 6.60 -16.71 17.06
C LEU A 132 5.53 -17.80 16.83
N PRO A 133 4.27 -17.66 17.31
CA PRO A 133 3.20 -18.60 16.96
C PRO A 133 3.01 -18.76 15.45
N PHE A 134 3.07 -17.67 14.69
CA PHE A 134 2.84 -17.70 13.25
C PHE A 134 3.97 -18.36 12.48
N LEU A 135 5.23 -18.14 12.86
CA LEU A 135 6.38 -18.84 12.30
C LEU A 135 6.28 -20.35 12.48
N SER A 136 5.65 -20.85 13.56
CA SER A 136 5.43 -22.27 13.77
C SER A 136 4.41 -22.90 12.81
N LEU A 137 3.69 -22.07 12.05
CA LEU A 137 2.62 -22.51 11.13
C LEU A 137 3.04 -22.48 9.66
N VAL A 138 4.26 -22.03 9.36
CA VAL A 138 4.80 -21.93 8.01
C VAL A 138 6.11 -22.71 7.91
N THR A 139 6.43 -23.17 6.70
CA THR A 139 7.70 -23.85 6.44
C THR A 139 8.68 -22.93 5.72
N GLU A 140 9.97 -23.18 5.88
CA GLU A 140 11.03 -22.48 5.14
C GLU A 140 10.78 -22.54 3.63
N SER A 141 10.43 -23.70 3.10
CA SER A 141 10.14 -23.89 1.69
C SER A 141 8.97 -23.06 1.18
N GLU A 142 7.96 -22.79 2.02
CA GLU A 142 6.85 -21.89 1.66
C GLU A 142 7.32 -20.44 1.58
N LEU A 143 8.14 -20.00 2.51
CA LEU A 143 8.71 -18.64 2.53
C LEU A 143 9.63 -18.42 1.32
N HIS A 144 10.50 -19.37 0.99
CA HIS A 144 11.35 -19.29 -0.21
C HIS A 144 10.58 -19.29 -1.53
N ARG A 145 9.38 -19.91 -1.58
CA ARG A 145 8.52 -19.90 -2.77
C ARG A 145 7.70 -18.62 -2.92
N ASN A 146 7.66 -17.77 -1.90
CA ASN A 146 6.92 -16.50 -2.00
C ASN A 146 7.53 -15.63 -3.11
N PRO A 147 6.73 -15.19 -4.12
CA PRO A 147 7.24 -14.44 -5.27
C PRO A 147 7.94 -13.14 -4.89
N THR A 148 7.44 -12.46 -3.85
CA THR A 148 8.02 -11.18 -3.39
C THR A 148 9.34 -11.39 -2.65
N VAL A 149 9.48 -12.45 -1.86
CA VAL A 149 10.77 -12.83 -1.25
C VAL A 149 11.82 -13.13 -2.33
N LYS A 150 11.41 -13.84 -3.40
CA LYS A 150 12.30 -14.12 -4.53
C LYS A 150 12.77 -12.85 -5.23
N SER A 151 11.85 -11.95 -5.57
CA SER A 151 12.21 -10.70 -6.28
C SER A 151 13.05 -9.76 -5.41
N GLU A 152 12.81 -9.72 -4.10
CA GLU A 152 13.65 -8.95 -3.18
C GLU A 152 15.03 -9.56 -3.01
N LEU A 153 15.14 -10.90 -2.98
CA LEU A 153 16.42 -11.58 -2.97
C LEU A 153 17.23 -11.31 -4.24
N GLU A 154 16.61 -11.35 -5.41
CA GLU A 154 17.24 -11.01 -6.69
C GLU A 154 17.74 -9.56 -6.69
N ALA A 155 17.02 -8.64 -6.06
CA ALA A 155 17.42 -7.23 -5.93
C ALA A 155 18.57 -6.98 -4.93
N THR A 156 19.01 -8.00 -4.17
CA THR A 156 20.12 -7.85 -3.20
C THR A 156 21.53 -7.96 -3.80
N ASP A 157 21.67 -8.13 -5.13
CA ASP A 157 22.96 -8.27 -5.83
C ASP A 157 23.90 -9.33 -5.19
N GLY A 158 23.33 -10.46 -4.78
CA GLY A 158 24.11 -11.57 -4.20
C GLY A 158 24.46 -11.44 -2.71
N ARG A 159 23.91 -10.46 -2.01
CA ARG A 159 24.02 -10.41 -0.54
C ARG A 159 23.30 -11.58 0.12
N ALA A 160 23.81 -12.02 1.26
CA ALA A 160 23.18 -13.08 2.03
C ALA A 160 21.78 -12.63 2.50
N MET A 161 20.79 -13.53 2.37
CA MET A 161 19.45 -13.31 2.86
C MET A 161 19.45 -13.21 4.39
N SER A 162 18.95 -12.10 4.95
CA SER A 162 18.74 -11.99 6.39
C SER A 162 17.55 -12.82 6.85
N GLY A 163 17.53 -13.21 8.13
CA GLY A 163 16.36 -13.88 8.71
C GLY A 163 15.09 -13.03 8.59
N LEU A 164 15.20 -11.71 8.71
CA LEU A 164 14.06 -10.81 8.57
C LEU A 164 13.58 -10.75 7.12
N LEU A 165 14.48 -10.72 6.12
CA LEU A 165 14.10 -10.75 4.70
C LEU A 165 13.36 -12.04 4.33
N LEU A 166 13.74 -13.20 4.91
CA LEU A 166 13.02 -14.45 4.70
C LEU A 166 11.64 -14.44 5.35
N THR A 167 11.53 -13.87 6.56
CA THR A 167 10.35 -14.04 7.43
C THR A 167 9.40 -12.83 7.41
N TYR A 168 9.72 -11.73 6.70
CA TYR A 168 8.85 -10.55 6.68
C TYR A 168 7.42 -10.82 6.20
N PRO A 169 7.10 -11.82 5.33
CA PRO A 169 5.71 -12.10 4.99
C PRO A 169 4.91 -12.61 6.19
N VAL A 170 5.56 -13.28 7.16
CA VAL A 170 4.93 -13.70 8.42
C VAL A 170 4.71 -12.49 9.33
N HIS A 171 5.67 -11.56 9.38
CA HIS A 171 5.51 -10.31 10.12
C HIS A 171 4.35 -9.47 9.53
N GLN A 172 4.26 -9.38 8.20
CA GLN A 172 3.12 -8.71 7.56
C GLN A 172 1.77 -9.43 7.84
N ALA A 173 1.77 -10.74 8.01
CA ALA A 173 0.58 -11.44 8.47
C ALA A 173 0.21 -11.06 9.91
N THR A 174 1.19 -10.79 10.81
CA THR A 174 0.88 -10.27 12.15
C THR A 174 0.22 -8.91 12.08
N ASP A 175 0.65 -8.04 11.15
CA ASP A 175 0.11 -6.69 10.97
C ASP A 175 -1.38 -6.70 10.62
N ILE A 176 -1.79 -7.65 9.79
CA ILE A 176 -3.18 -7.79 9.33
C ILE A 176 -4.04 -8.46 10.41
N LEU A 177 -3.52 -9.53 11.02
CA LEU A 177 -4.32 -10.40 11.88
C LEU A 177 -4.46 -9.88 13.31
N PHE A 178 -3.45 -9.16 13.86
CA PHE A 178 -3.54 -8.68 15.24
C PHE A 178 -4.72 -7.72 15.45
N CYS A 179 -4.97 -6.85 14.48
CA CYS A 179 -6.04 -5.87 14.56
C CYS A 179 -7.40 -6.41 14.08
N GLN A 180 -7.48 -7.71 13.77
CA GLN A 180 -8.71 -8.34 13.27
C GLN A 180 -9.21 -7.70 11.96
N ALA A 181 -8.28 -7.27 11.10
CA ALA A 181 -8.64 -6.67 9.81
C ALA A 181 -9.28 -7.72 8.89
N ASN A 182 -10.37 -7.32 8.24
CA ASN A 182 -11.03 -8.13 7.23
C ASN A 182 -11.13 -7.44 5.87
N LEU A 183 -10.49 -6.28 5.71
CA LEU A 183 -10.40 -5.53 4.47
C LEU A 183 -8.99 -4.98 4.30
N VAL A 184 -8.33 -5.33 3.20
CA VAL A 184 -6.95 -4.89 2.92
C VAL A 184 -6.88 -4.33 1.48
N PRO A 185 -6.81 -3.00 1.31
CA PRO A 185 -6.57 -2.40 -0.01
C PRO A 185 -5.18 -2.78 -0.50
N VAL A 186 -5.10 -3.44 -1.64
CA VAL A 186 -3.84 -3.98 -2.18
C VAL A 186 -3.75 -3.81 -3.69
N GLY A 187 -2.52 -3.66 -4.19
CA GLY A 187 -2.20 -3.92 -5.58
C GLY A 187 -2.11 -5.43 -5.85
N LYS A 188 -2.10 -5.81 -7.13
CA LYS A 188 -1.98 -7.21 -7.56
C LYS A 188 -0.74 -7.91 -6.98
N ASP A 189 0.36 -7.20 -6.85
CA ASP A 189 1.65 -7.69 -6.32
C ASP A 189 1.60 -8.06 -4.82
N GLN A 190 0.63 -7.54 -4.08
CA GLN A 190 0.46 -7.80 -2.64
C GLN A 190 -0.48 -8.99 -2.32
N LEU A 191 -1.16 -9.56 -3.31
CA LEU A 191 -2.05 -10.70 -3.12
C LEU A 191 -1.35 -11.91 -2.47
N PRO A 192 -0.09 -12.28 -2.80
CA PRO A 192 0.60 -13.39 -2.15
C PRO A 192 0.77 -13.21 -0.64
N HIS A 193 0.99 -11.99 -0.16
CA HIS A 193 1.09 -11.71 1.28
C HIS A 193 -0.24 -11.87 2.00
N LEU A 194 -1.32 -11.46 1.36
CA LEU A 194 -2.66 -11.63 1.90
C LEU A 194 -3.06 -13.12 1.97
N GLU A 195 -2.71 -13.89 0.96
CA GLU A 195 -2.88 -15.35 0.99
C GLU A 195 -2.06 -16.01 2.10
N GLN A 196 -0.83 -15.53 2.36
CA GLN A 196 -0.03 -16.00 3.48
C GLN A 196 -0.72 -15.72 4.82
N ALA A 197 -1.30 -14.53 5.01
CA ALA A 197 -2.06 -14.19 6.21
C ALA A 197 -3.30 -15.09 6.39
N ARG A 198 -4.06 -15.34 5.31
CA ARG A 198 -5.21 -16.26 5.31
C ARG A 198 -4.81 -17.69 5.69
N LEU A 199 -3.71 -18.16 5.13
CA LEU A 199 -3.18 -19.49 5.40
C LEU A 199 -2.75 -19.66 6.86
N ILE A 200 -2.08 -18.65 7.42
CA ILE A 200 -1.68 -18.63 8.83
C ILE A 200 -2.93 -18.65 9.73
N ALA A 201 -3.91 -17.79 9.48
CA ALA A 201 -5.16 -17.76 10.23
C ALA A 201 -5.88 -19.14 10.20
N GLN A 202 -6.02 -19.72 9.01
CA GLN A 202 -6.65 -21.03 8.83
C GLN A 202 -5.90 -22.15 9.57
N ARG A 203 -4.57 -22.15 9.49
CA ARG A 203 -3.73 -23.16 10.17
C ARG A 203 -3.77 -23.01 11.68
N PHE A 204 -3.82 -21.77 12.15
CA PHE A 204 -3.97 -21.48 13.57
C PHE A 204 -5.29 -22.03 14.10
N ASP A 205 -6.39 -21.70 13.46
CA ASP A 205 -7.72 -22.18 13.87
C ASP A 205 -7.84 -23.71 13.79
N LYS A 206 -7.27 -24.31 12.74
CA LYS A 206 -7.25 -25.77 12.62
C LYS A 206 -6.46 -26.46 13.73
N ARG A 207 -5.35 -25.86 14.17
CA ARG A 207 -4.43 -26.45 15.15
C ARG A 207 -4.87 -26.17 16.59
N TYR A 208 -5.34 -24.98 16.88
CA TYR A 208 -5.60 -24.48 18.23
C TYR A 208 -7.06 -24.05 18.48
N GLY A 209 -7.85 -23.78 17.45
CA GLY A 209 -9.19 -23.20 17.54
C GLY A 209 -10.21 -24.07 18.31
N ARG A 210 -9.94 -25.36 18.49
CA ARG A 210 -10.81 -26.25 19.31
C ARG A 210 -10.80 -25.91 20.79
N ALA A 211 -9.80 -25.17 21.26
CA ALA A 211 -9.68 -24.78 22.67
C ALA A 211 -10.40 -23.45 22.98
N VAL A 212 -10.80 -22.70 21.94
CA VAL A 212 -11.44 -21.41 22.05
C VAL A 212 -12.78 -21.47 21.35
N LYS A 213 -13.84 -21.18 22.05
CA LYS A 213 -15.23 -20.89 21.61
C LYS A 213 -15.59 -21.09 20.12
N ASP A 214 -16.87 -21.17 19.82
CA ASP A 214 -17.51 -21.48 18.53
C ASP A 214 -17.19 -20.53 17.33
N HIS A 215 -16.13 -19.74 17.39
CA HIS A 215 -15.73 -18.83 16.33
C HIS A 215 -14.20 -18.82 16.09
N PRO A 216 -13.72 -18.52 14.88
CA PRO A 216 -12.29 -18.37 14.58
C PRO A 216 -11.62 -17.30 15.44
N VAL A 217 -10.34 -17.51 15.80
CA VAL A 217 -9.55 -16.52 16.56
C VAL A 217 -9.27 -15.30 15.69
N PHE A 218 -9.11 -15.49 14.38
CA PHE A 218 -8.84 -14.41 13.44
C PHE A 218 -9.96 -14.24 12.42
N ARG A 219 -10.30 -12.99 12.13
CA ARG A 219 -11.16 -12.68 10.97
C ARG A 219 -10.39 -12.95 9.69
N ARG A 220 -11.09 -13.46 8.66
CA ARG A 220 -10.48 -13.71 7.36
C ARG A 220 -10.30 -12.39 6.60
N PRO A 221 -9.07 -12.00 6.24
CA PRO A 221 -8.85 -10.77 5.48
C PRO A 221 -9.22 -10.95 3.99
N GLU A 222 -9.92 -9.98 3.43
CA GLU A 222 -10.30 -9.90 2.02
C GLU A 222 -9.51 -8.79 1.32
N ALA A 223 -9.14 -9.04 0.06
CA ALA A 223 -8.49 -8.02 -0.77
C ALA A 223 -9.54 -7.02 -1.27
N LEU A 224 -9.20 -5.74 -1.20
CA LEU A 224 -9.85 -4.70 -1.99
C LEU A 224 -8.84 -4.25 -3.05
N LEU A 225 -9.02 -4.70 -4.28
CA LEU A 225 -8.10 -4.40 -5.36
C LEU A 225 -8.23 -2.94 -5.78
N SER A 226 -7.12 -2.22 -5.73
CA SER A 226 -7.05 -0.88 -6.30
C SER A 226 -7.24 -0.94 -7.81
N GLN A 227 -8.21 -0.17 -8.32
CA GLN A 227 -8.42 0.03 -9.76
C GLN A 227 -7.61 1.23 -10.29
N ALA A 228 -6.82 1.88 -9.43
CA ALA A 228 -6.00 3.01 -9.84
C ALA A 228 -4.99 2.59 -10.91
N PRO A 229 -4.87 3.37 -12.00
CA PRO A 229 -3.88 3.10 -13.03
C PRO A 229 -2.47 3.23 -12.45
N MET A 230 -1.56 2.39 -12.93
CA MET A 230 -0.15 2.51 -12.61
C MET A 230 0.41 3.78 -13.27
N LEU A 231 0.83 4.74 -12.46
CA LEU A 231 1.45 5.96 -12.94
C LEU A 231 2.94 5.76 -13.21
N LEU A 232 3.37 6.21 -14.40
CA LEU A 232 4.78 6.28 -14.75
C LEU A 232 5.44 7.51 -14.10
N GLY A 233 6.73 7.39 -13.84
CA GLY A 233 7.57 8.50 -13.43
C GLY A 233 7.92 9.46 -14.58
N LEU A 234 8.72 10.45 -14.27
CA LEU A 234 9.13 11.49 -15.21
C LEU A 234 10.00 10.95 -16.37
N ASP A 235 10.60 9.77 -16.18
CA ASP A 235 11.45 9.05 -17.15
C ASP A 235 10.68 8.06 -18.05
N GLY A 236 9.37 7.88 -17.82
CA GLY A 236 8.54 6.93 -18.53
C GLY A 236 8.54 5.51 -17.93
N GLU A 237 9.30 5.28 -16.86
CA GLU A 237 9.34 4.02 -16.12
C GLU A 237 8.39 4.07 -14.92
N LYS A 238 8.18 2.94 -14.23
CA LYS A 238 7.38 2.91 -13.00
C LYS A 238 7.87 3.98 -12.00
N MET A 239 6.95 4.80 -11.50
CA MET A 239 7.26 5.84 -10.52
C MET A 239 7.82 5.22 -9.24
N SER A 240 9.06 5.59 -8.87
CA SER A 240 9.79 5.00 -7.75
C SER A 240 10.75 5.98 -7.10
N LYS A 241 10.81 5.96 -5.76
CA LYS A 241 11.76 6.78 -4.97
C LYS A 241 13.22 6.50 -5.33
N SER A 242 13.57 5.23 -5.58
CA SER A 242 14.95 4.82 -5.91
C SER A 242 15.40 5.30 -7.29
N ARG A 243 14.46 5.58 -8.20
CA ARG A 243 14.76 6.08 -9.56
C ARG A 243 14.79 7.62 -9.64
N HIS A 244 14.44 8.33 -8.56
CA HIS A 244 14.35 9.80 -8.55
C HIS A 244 13.46 10.39 -9.67
N ASN A 245 12.45 9.62 -10.10
CA ASN A 245 11.52 9.97 -11.19
C ASN A 245 10.13 10.37 -10.68
N THR A 246 10.02 10.70 -9.39
CA THR A 246 8.76 10.94 -8.68
C THR A 246 8.37 12.41 -8.65
N ILE A 247 7.05 12.67 -8.56
CA ILE A 247 6.50 13.94 -8.11
C ILE A 247 6.00 13.72 -6.68
N GLU A 248 6.68 14.35 -5.72
CA GLU A 248 6.39 14.15 -4.29
C GLU A 248 5.24 15.04 -3.83
N LEU A 249 4.43 14.57 -2.88
CA LEU A 249 3.32 15.35 -2.31
C LEU A 249 3.77 16.65 -1.64
N ARG A 250 4.99 16.65 -1.10
CA ARG A 250 5.58 17.83 -0.42
C ARG A 250 6.12 18.89 -1.37
N MET A 251 6.25 18.60 -2.68
CA MET A 251 6.75 19.56 -3.65
C MET A 251 5.84 20.78 -3.74
N SER A 252 6.43 21.96 -3.80
CA SER A 252 5.73 23.20 -4.12
C SER A 252 5.17 23.18 -5.55
N ALA A 253 4.30 24.14 -5.88
CA ALA A 253 3.77 24.30 -7.23
C ALA A 253 4.89 24.51 -8.26
N ASP A 254 5.92 25.31 -7.91
CA ASP A 254 7.07 25.59 -8.78
C ASP A 254 7.97 24.36 -8.97
N GLU A 255 8.22 23.59 -7.91
CA GLU A 255 9.01 22.35 -7.99
C GLU A 255 8.28 21.32 -8.86
N THR A 256 6.95 21.19 -8.70
CA THR A 256 6.12 20.32 -9.54
C THR A 256 6.16 20.74 -11.01
N ALA A 257 6.05 22.06 -11.29
CA ALA A 257 6.15 22.58 -12.65
C ALA A 257 7.53 22.30 -13.28
N LYS A 258 8.62 22.50 -12.50
CA LYS A 258 9.98 22.16 -12.95
C LYS A 258 10.16 20.66 -13.21
N ALA A 259 9.56 19.80 -12.40
CA ALA A 259 9.60 18.35 -12.57
C ALA A 259 8.83 17.93 -13.84
N LEU A 260 7.58 18.35 -13.99
CA LEU A 260 6.75 18.01 -15.16
C LEU A 260 7.30 18.55 -16.48
N LYS A 261 7.97 19.72 -16.45
CA LYS A 261 8.67 20.24 -17.63
C LYS A 261 9.70 19.26 -18.20
N LYS A 262 10.35 18.46 -17.32
CA LYS A 262 11.36 17.44 -17.68
C LYS A 262 10.76 16.08 -18.01
N ALA A 263 9.45 15.88 -17.82
CA ALA A 263 8.82 14.59 -18.09
C ALA A 263 9.07 14.15 -19.55
N LYS A 264 9.37 12.88 -19.73
CA LYS A 264 9.58 12.27 -21.04
C LYS A 264 8.30 12.31 -21.85
N THR A 265 8.43 12.61 -23.15
CA THR A 265 7.39 12.58 -24.16
C THR A 265 8.00 12.17 -25.49
N ASP A 266 7.20 11.73 -26.42
CA ASP A 266 7.66 11.48 -27.79
C ASP A 266 7.80 12.79 -28.62
N SER A 267 8.14 12.65 -29.90
CA SER A 267 8.35 13.75 -30.82
C SER A 267 7.11 14.16 -31.61
N GLU A 268 5.98 13.45 -31.46
CA GLU A 268 4.77 13.73 -32.21
C GLU A 268 4.06 14.99 -31.69
N ARG A 269 3.68 15.86 -32.62
CA ARG A 269 3.05 17.13 -32.25
C ARG A 269 1.59 16.99 -31.87
N VAL A 270 0.85 16.10 -32.56
CA VAL A 270 -0.57 15.84 -32.24
C VAL A 270 -0.65 14.99 -30.98
N ILE A 271 -1.39 15.46 -29.98
CA ILE A 271 -1.57 14.73 -28.72
C ILE A 271 -2.75 13.78 -28.86
N THR A 272 -2.48 12.50 -28.59
CA THR A 272 -3.49 11.43 -28.60
C THR A 272 -3.31 10.55 -27.36
N TYR A 273 -4.42 9.99 -26.85
CA TYR A 273 -4.36 9.00 -25.77
C TYR A 273 -4.22 7.60 -26.38
N ASP A 274 -3.04 7.04 -26.28
CA ASP A 274 -2.68 5.70 -26.75
C ASP A 274 -1.66 5.07 -25.80
N PRO A 275 -2.15 4.43 -24.70
CA PRO A 275 -1.24 3.85 -23.70
C PRO A 275 -0.30 2.77 -24.23
N ALA A 276 -0.66 2.09 -25.33
CA ALA A 276 0.14 1.02 -25.90
C ALA A 276 1.34 1.54 -26.70
N ASN A 277 1.14 2.60 -27.51
CA ASN A 277 2.17 3.11 -28.41
C ASN A 277 2.81 4.41 -27.91
N ARG A 278 2.11 5.16 -27.05
CA ARG A 278 2.54 6.47 -26.52
C ARG A 278 2.41 6.51 -24.98
N PRO A 279 3.06 5.61 -24.24
CA PRO A 279 2.83 5.44 -22.80
C PRO A 279 3.15 6.71 -22.00
N GLU A 280 4.20 7.47 -22.32
CA GLU A 280 4.60 8.66 -21.57
C GLU A 280 3.60 9.82 -21.78
N VAL A 281 3.13 10.04 -23.01
CA VAL A 281 2.11 11.05 -23.33
C VAL A 281 0.79 10.67 -22.66
N SER A 282 0.39 9.41 -22.79
CA SER A 282 -0.84 8.87 -22.17
C SER A 282 -0.80 8.94 -20.64
N ASN A 283 0.38 8.74 -20.04
CA ASN A 283 0.56 8.91 -18.59
C ASN A 283 0.33 10.36 -18.13
N LEU A 284 0.81 11.35 -18.88
CA LEU A 284 0.56 12.76 -18.53
C LEU A 284 -0.91 13.14 -18.70
N LEU A 285 -1.58 12.63 -19.73
CA LEU A 285 -3.02 12.79 -19.93
C LEU A 285 -3.81 12.13 -18.76
N MET A 286 -3.44 10.90 -18.39
CA MET A 286 -4.03 10.19 -17.27
C MET A 286 -3.82 10.94 -15.94
N LEU A 287 -2.63 11.48 -15.70
CA LEU A 287 -2.34 12.26 -14.50
C LEU A 287 -3.20 13.53 -14.45
N ALA A 288 -3.36 14.24 -15.56
CA ALA A 288 -4.23 15.41 -15.63
C ALA A 288 -5.71 15.01 -15.40
N SER A 289 -6.15 13.88 -15.95
CA SER A 289 -7.49 13.33 -15.76
C SER A 289 -7.77 12.97 -14.29
N LEU A 290 -6.86 12.29 -13.63
CA LEU A 290 -6.95 11.96 -12.20
C LEU A 290 -7.03 13.21 -11.31
N CYS A 291 -6.48 14.33 -11.80
CA CYS A 291 -6.55 15.64 -11.15
C CYS A 291 -7.79 16.46 -11.59
N GLY A 292 -8.74 15.87 -12.31
CA GLY A 292 -10.04 16.49 -12.63
C GLY A 292 -10.08 17.34 -13.89
N ALA A 293 -9.06 17.28 -14.76
CA ALA A 293 -9.02 18.08 -15.99
C ALA A 293 -9.96 17.60 -17.13
N GLY A 294 -10.66 16.48 -16.94
CA GLY A 294 -11.51 15.79 -17.93
C GLY A 294 -11.01 14.38 -18.19
N THR A 295 -11.60 13.66 -19.14
CA THR A 295 -11.06 12.35 -19.55
C THR A 295 -9.76 12.51 -20.33
N PRO A 296 -8.90 11.48 -20.40
CA PRO A 296 -7.66 11.56 -21.17
C PRO A 296 -7.88 11.91 -22.64
N GLU A 297 -8.96 11.39 -23.23
CA GLU A 297 -9.37 11.65 -24.61
C GLU A 297 -9.83 13.10 -24.82
N GLU A 298 -10.68 13.63 -23.92
CA GLU A 298 -11.13 15.04 -23.97
C GLU A 298 -9.95 16.01 -23.82
N ILE A 299 -8.99 15.69 -22.94
CA ILE A 299 -7.80 16.50 -22.75
C ILE A 299 -6.94 16.47 -24.01
N ALA A 300 -6.75 15.29 -24.61
CA ALA A 300 -5.99 15.13 -25.84
C ALA A 300 -6.61 15.90 -27.01
N GLU A 301 -7.94 15.80 -27.19
CA GLU A 301 -8.68 16.53 -28.23
C GLU A 301 -8.57 18.04 -28.05
N ARG A 302 -8.70 18.54 -26.82
CA ARG A 302 -8.56 19.96 -26.47
C ARG A 302 -7.16 20.50 -26.77
N ILE A 303 -6.10 19.70 -26.61
CA ILE A 303 -4.71 20.07 -26.91
C ILE A 303 -4.45 20.01 -28.42
N GLY A 304 -4.97 18.99 -29.12
CA GLY A 304 -4.81 18.79 -30.53
C GLY A 304 -3.34 18.80 -30.99
N ASP A 305 -2.98 19.74 -31.84
CA ASP A 305 -1.62 19.92 -32.36
C ASP A 305 -0.72 20.85 -31.53
N GLY A 306 -1.16 21.16 -30.29
CA GLY A 306 -0.42 22.04 -29.36
C GLY A 306 0.90 21.46 -28.84
N GLY A 307 1.13 20.17 -29.07
CA GLY A 307 2.37 19.46 -28.74
C GLY A 307 2.65 19.22 -27.27
N ALA A 308 3.77 18.57 -26.98
CA ALA A 308 4.19 18.17 -25.67
C ALA A 308 4.31 19.32 -24.66
N GLY A 309 4.67 20.53 -25.12
CA GLY A 309 4.74 21.69 -24.23
C GLY A 309 3.39 22.09 -23.66
N THR A 310 2.34 22.08 -24.48
CA THR A 310 0.97 22.37 -24.06
C THR A 310 0.45 21.27 -23.12
N LEU A 311 0.71 19.98 -23.43
CA LEU A 311 0.36 18.85 -22.57
C LEU A 311 0.97 19.01 -21.17
N LYS A 312 2.28 19.28 -21.09
CA LYS A 312 2.97 19.47 -19.81
C LYS A 312 2.41 20.66 -19.01
N LYS A 313 2.02 21.73 -19.70
CA LYS A 313 1.38 22.88 -19.06
C LYS A 313 0.02 22.51 -18.47
N VAL A 314 -0.86 21.89 -19.25
CA VAL A 314 -2.18 21.44 -18.81
C VAL A 314 -2.07 20.47 -17.62
N THR A 315 -1.16 19.50 -17.71
CA THR A 315 -0.91 18.55 -16.61
C THR A 315 -0.41 19.26 -15.35
N THR A 316 0.49 20.24 -15.51
CA THR A 316 1.03 21.02 -14.38
C THR A 316 -0.06 21.83 -13.69
N GLU A 317 -0.93 22.49 -14.45
CA GLU A 317 -2.04 23.28 -13.92
C GLU A 317 -3.01 22.37 -13.15
N ALA A 318 -3.42 21.24 -13.73
CA ALA A 318 -4.31 20.29 -13.11
C ALA A 318 -3.72 19.71 -11.80
N VAL A 319 -2.47 19.25 -11.81
CA VAL A 319 -1.80 18.72 -10.62
C VAL A 319 -1.67 19.79 -9.54
N ASN A 320 -1.27 21.01 -9.89
CA ASN A 320 -1.09 22.08 -8.91
C ASN A 320 -2.40 22.53 -8.28
N GLU A 321 -3.47 22.62 -9.07
CA GLU A 321 -4.81 22.97 -8.57
C GLU A 321 -5.35 21.88 -7.64
N PHE A 322 -5.26 20.61 -8.05
CA PHE A 322 -5.75 19.49 -7.27
C PHE A 322 -5.03 19.34 -5.93
N PHE A 323 -3.70 19.47 -5.93
CA PHE A 323 -2.89 19.29 -4.72
C PHE A 323 -2.72 20.56 -3.87
N ALA A 324 -3.19 21.74 -4.31
CA ALA A 324 -3.07 22.98 -3.55
C ALA A 324 -3.65 22.88 -2.12
N PRO A 325 -4.88 22.38 -1.90
CA PRO A 325 -5.42 22.27 -0.55
C PRO A 325 -4.68 21.24 0.32
N ILE A 326 -4.21 20.12 -0.29
CA ILE A 326 -3.42 19.11 0.41
C ILE A 326 -2.08 19.68 0.85
N ARG A 327 -1.41 20.44 -0.02
CA ARG A 327 -0.13 21.09 0.29
C ARG A 327 -0.26 22.14 1.39
N ALA A 328 -1.31 22.96 1.36
CA ALA A 328 -1.59 23.95 2.39
C ALA A 328 -1.77 23.26 3.75
N ARG A 329 -2.63 22.26 3.82
CA ARG A 329 -2.86 21.48 5.05
C ARG A 329 -1.59 20.77 5.53
N ARG A 330 -0.79 20.21 4.58
CA ARG A 330 0.49 19.60 4.90
C ARG A 330 1.46 20.57 5.55
N ALA A 331 1.55 21.79 5.06
CA ALA A 331 2.44 22.81 5.60
C ALA A 331 2.04 23.21 7.04
N GLU A 332 0.74 23.35 7.32
CA GLU A 332 0.23 23.62 8.66
C GLU A 332 0.56 22.47 9.63
N LEU A 333 0.32 21.22 9.22
CA LEU A 333 0.57 20.04 10.03
C LEU A 333 2.07 19.85 10.30
N ALA A 334 2.92 20.04 9.29
CA ALA A 334 4.37 19.89 9.42
C ALA A 334 5.00 20.90 10.38
N ALA A 335 4.36 22.04 10.63
CA ALA A 335 4.79 23.03 11.60
C ALA A 335 4.45 22.66 13.06
N ASN A 336 3.66 21.59 13.28
CA ASN A 336 3.19 21.18 14.60
C ASN A 336 3.58 19.73 14.91
N GLU A 337 4.87 19.50 15.21
CA GLU A 337 5.40 18.16 15.51
C GLU A 337 4.74 17.53 16.75
N ASP A 338 4.43 18.33 17.76
CA ASP A 338 3.78 17.82 18.99
C ASP A 338 2.42 17.21 18.69
N TYR A 339 1.66 17.82 17.78
CA TYR A 339 0.38 17.26 17.33
C TYR A 339 0.56 15.94 16.58
N LEU A 340 1.55 15.84 15.69
CA LEU A 340 1.84 14.59 14.98
C LEU A 340 2.23 13.45 15.93
N LEU A 341 3.03 13.77 16.95
CA LEU A 341 3.40 12.82 17.99
C LEU A 341 2.20 12.41 18.84
N GLU A 342 1.28 13.33 19.14
CA GLU A 342 0.06 13.03 19.86
C GLU A 342 -0.85 12.08 19.06
N VAL A 343 -1.01 12.31 17.76
CA VAL A 343 -1.76 11.40 16.86
C VAL A 343 -1.17 9.98 16.90
N LEU A 344 0.15 9.86 16.80
CA LEU A 344 0.81 8.56 16.90
C LEU A 344 0.63 7.93 18.29
N ARG A 345 0.73 8.72 19.38
CA ARG A 345 0.57 8.21 20.74
C ARG A 345 -0.82 7.61 20.97
N GLN A 346 -1.85 8.32 20.51
CA GLN A 346 -3.25 7.85 20.59
C GLN A 346 -3.47 6.59 19.74
N GLY A 347 -2.98 6.58 18.50
CA GLY A 347 -3.06 5.42 17.62
C GLY A 347 -2.30 4.22 18.16
N ASN A 348 -1.09 4.41 18.70
CA ASN A 348 -0.30 3.38 19.35
C ASN A 348 -1.01 2.80 20.57
N ALA A 349 -1.65 3.64 21.40
CA ALA A 349 -2.41 3.18 22.58
C ALA A 349 -3.57 2.29 22.15
N ARG A 350 -4.37 2.72 21.15
CA ARG A 350 -5.47 1.92 20.60
C ARG A 350 -4.98 0.61 19.98
N ALA A 351 -3.87 0.66 19.25
CA ALA A 351 -3.28 -0.53 18.63
C ALA A 351 -2.77 -1.52 19.69
N ASN A 352 -2.13 -1.05 20.76
CA ASN A 352 -1.69 -1.90 21.88
C ASN A 352 -2.86 -2.57 22.60
N GLU A 353 -3.96 -1.87 22.81
CA GLU A 353 -5.16 -2.46 23.44
C GLU A 353 -5.67 -3.66 22.64
N ILE A 354 -5.82 -3.49 21.32
CA ILE A 354 -6.31 -4.56 20.45
C ILE A 354 -5.27 -5.69 20.33
N ALA A 355 -3.99 -5.33 20.16
CA ALA A 355 -2.91 -6.32 20.02
C ALA A 355 -2.77 -7.19 21.27
N THR A 356 -2.91 -6.60 22.47
CA THR A 356 -2.88 -7.33 23.73
C THR A 356 -4.05 -8.31 23.81
N ARG A 357 -5.27 -7.88 23.50
CA ARG A 357 -6.45 -8.77 23.46
C ARG A 357 -6.24 -9.94 22.51
N THR A 358 -5.78 -9.67 21.28
CA THR A 358 -5.55 -10.73 20.29
C THR A 358 -4.45 -11.68 20.74
N LEU A 359 -3.38 -11.17 21.36
CA LEU A 359 -2.32 -12.02 21.92
C LEU A 359 -2.84 -12.90 23.07
N ASP A 360 -3.72 -12.39 23.91
CA ASP A 360 -4.34 -13.16 25.00
C ASP A 360 -5.29 -14.23 24.45
N ASP A 361 -6.06 -13.95 23.40
CA ASP A 361 -6.87 -14.95 22.71
C ASP A 361 -5.98 -16.05 22.09
N VAL A 362 -4.86 -15.69 21.47
CA VAL A 362 -3.87 -16.63 20.94
C VAL A 362 -3.28 -17.50 22.04
N ARG A 363 -2.86 -16.91 23.17
CA ARG A 363 -2.34 -17.64 24.34
C ARG A 363 -3.38 -18.59 24.92
N THR A 364 -4.61 -18.14 25.01
CA THR A 364 -5.74 -18.96 25.48
C THR A 364 -5.96 -20.16 24.56
N ALA A 365 -5.98 -19.93 23.24
CA ALA A 365 -6.11 -21.01 22.27
C ALA A 365 -4.96 -22.04 22.35
N MET A 366 -3.74 -21.57 22.63
CA MET A 366 -2.54 -22.38 22.78
C MET A 366 -2.38 -22.98 24.20
N GLN A 367 -3.27 -22.69 25.15
CA GLN A 367 -3.21 -23.10 26.55
C GLN A 367 -1.93 -22.56 27.27
N MET A 368 -1.52 -21.34 26.94
CA MET A 368 -0.34 -20.67 27.49
C MET A 368 -0.71 -19.53 28.46
N ASN A 369 -1.82 -19.67 29.19
CA ASN A 369 -2.26 -18.73 30.21
C ASN A 369 -1.73 -19.17 31.58
N TYR A 370 -0.79 -18.42 32.13
CA TYR A 370 -0.19 -18.68 33.44
C TYR A 370 -0.52 -17.55 34.40
#